data_3a2077a4a99fd3409f3c941c9350c55f
#
_entry.id   3a2077a4a99fd3409f3c941c9350c55f
#
_cell.length_a   1.000
_cell.length_b   1.000
_cell.length_c   1.000
_cell.angle_alpha   90.00
_cell.angle_beta   90.00
_cell.angle_gamma   90.00
#
_symmetry.space_group_name_H-M   'P 1'
#
loop_
_entity.id
_entity.type
_entity.pdbx_description
1 polymer ?
#
loop_
_entity_poly.entity_id
_entity_poly.type
_entity_poly.pdbx_seq_one_letter_code
_entity_poly.pdbx_strand_id
1 'polypeptide(L)'
;MSKKKVMVGMSGGVDSSVAAAILLEQGYEVIGATMQIWPDVNEETKLVEGGCCSLSAVDDARSVANKLGIPYYVLNFKDIFEKSVIDYFKDEYLKGRTPNPCIACNRFVKFESMLNKALSMGIDYIATGHYAIITYDEDKKRYLLKKSVTQQKDQTYALYNITQEQLSHVLMPIGNFTKDKVREKAKELGLYVASKPDSQEICFVSDNDYGKFIEENTDKEIKPGYFVDTKGNILGKHKGIIHYTVGQRKGLGIALGKPMYVVRLDVENNNVVLGEEDEVYSNELTAYDLNFISIDKLEEPMKVKAKIRYSAKEADAVVYPIEDGNVKVVFDNPQRAITPGQSVVFYDGDIVVGGGTIL
;
A
#
# COMPACT_ATOMS: atom_id res chain seq x y z
N MET A 1 -19.20 29.11 15.47
CA MET A 1 -19.16 27.66 15.07
C MET A 1 -18.02 27.00 15.83
N SER A 2 -18.19 25.79 16.38
CA SER A 2 -17.11 25.03 16.99
C SER A 2 -16.06 24.70 15.93
N LYS A 3 -14.77 24.72 16.31
CA LYS A 3 -13.71 24.28 15.40
C LYS A 3 -13.93 22.81 15.04
N LYS A 4 -13.68 22.46 13.78
CA LYS A 4 -13.68 21.05 13.34
C LYS A 4 -12.47 20.34 13.92
N LYS A 5 -12.67 19.11 14.38
CA LYS A 5 -11.64 18.28 15.00
C LYS A 5 -11.04 17.33 13.99
N VAL A 6 -9.72 17.15 14.04
CA VAL A 6 -9.00 16.21 13.16
C VAL A 6 -7.97 15.38 13.94
N MET A 7 -8.03 14.07 13.76
CA MET A 7 -7.01 13.15 14.27
C MET A 7 -5.97 12.90 13.16
N VAL A 8 -4.72 13.28 13.43
CA VAL A 8 -3.61 13.09 12.49
C VAL A 8 -2.86 11.82 12.84
N GLY A 9 -2.79 10.88 11.88
CA GLY A 9 -1.95 9.68 11.99
C GLY A 9 -0.48 10.08 11.90
N MET A 10 0.23 10.08 13.03
CA MET A 10 1.63 10.48 13.15
C MET A 10 2.54 9.28 13.20
N SER A 11 3.41 9.13 12.21
CA SER A 11 4.37 8.02 12.07
C SER A 11 5.78 8.37 12.56
N GLY A 12 5.96 9.50 13.25
CA GLY A 12 7.30 10.01 13.60
C GLY A 12 8.14 10.43 12.39
N GLY A 13 7.54 10.53 11.20
CA GLY A 13 8.17 11.04 9.98
C GLY A 13 7.83 12.51 9.71
N VAL A 14 8.59 13.13 8.79
CA VAL A 14 8.44 14.55 8.43
C VAL A 14 7.07 14.85 7.83
N ASP A 15 6.52 13.96 7.01
CA ASP A 15 5.29 14.18 6.25
C ASP A 15 4.07 14.31 7.15
N SER A 16 3.88 13.38 8.07
CA SER A 16 2.77 13.44 9.05
C SER A 16 2.91 14.59 10.04
N SER A 17 4.14 14.96 10.39
CA SER A 17 4.43 16.10 11.26
C SER A 17 4.04 17.43 10.62
N VAL A 18 4.39 17.63 9.35
CA VAL A 18 4.02 18.81 8.57
C VAL A 18 2.53 18.83 8.27
N ALA A 19 1.92 17.67 8.03
CA ALA A 19 0.47 17.56 7.88
C ALA A 19 -0.28 18.09 9.12
N ALA A 20 0.16 17.73 10.32
CA ALA A 20 -0.40 18.24 11.57
C ALA A 20 -0.24 19.75 11.70
N ALA A 21 0.95 20.29 11.38
CA ALA A 21 1.21 21.73 11.44
C ALA A 21 0.33 22.53 10.47
N ILE A 22 0.17 22.07 9.22
CA ILE A 22 -0.69 22.72 8.22
C ILE A 22 -2.14 22.78 8.70
N LEU A 23 -2.66 21.70 9.28
CA LEU A 23 -4.03 21.67 9.78
C LEU A 23 -4.25 22.61 10.96
N LEU A 24 -3.25 22.78 11.84
CA LEU A 24 -3.29 23.81 12.89
C LEU A 24 -3.37 25.22 12.29
N GLU A 25 -2.54 25.51 11.28
CA GLU A 25 -2.55 26.81 10.58
C GLU A 25 -3.89 27.07 9.87
N GLN A 26 -4.56 26.02 9.39
CA GLN A 26 -5.90 26.08 8.81
C GLN A 26 -7.03 26.25 9.85
N GLY A 27 -6.70 26.22 11.14
CA GLY A 27 -7.62 26.49 12.22
C GLY A 27 -8.38 25.27 12.76
N TYR A 28 -7.99 24.07 12.38
CA TYR A 28 -8.55 22.83 12.97
C TYR A 28 -8.12 22.66 14.44
N GLU A 29 -8.93 21.94 15.21
CA GLU A 29 -8.52 21.37 16.50
C GLU A 29 -7.82 20.04 16.20
N VAL A 30 -6.48 20.02 16.29
CA VAL A 30 -5.65 18.89 15.87
C VAL A 30 -5.33 18.00 17.06
N ILE A 31 -5.46 16.70 16.87
CA ILE A 31 -5.07 15.64 17.81
C ILE A 31 -4.11 14.70 17.09
N GLY A 32 -2.91 14.48 17.63
CA GLY A 32 -1.95 13.52 17.12
C GLY A 32 -2.27 12.11 17.60
N ALA A 33 -2.15 11.12 16.72
CA ALA A 33 -2.30 9.72 17.08
C ALA A 33 -1.26 8.84 16.38
N THR A 34 -0.58 7.96 17.13
CA THR A 34 0.23 6.89 16.55
C THR A 34 -0.47 5.55 16.75
N MET A 35 -0.52 4.77 15.70
CA MET A 35 -1.08 3.41 15.73
C MET A 35 -0.02 2.45 16.28
N GLN A 36 -0.28 1.85 17.42
CA GLN A 36 0.53 0.74 17.93
C GLN A 36 0.07 -0.54 17.24
N ILE A 37 0.91 -1.07 16.36
CA ILE A 37 0.65 -2.26 15.55
C ILE A 37 1.51 -3.46 15.96
N TRP A 38 2.53 -3.24 16.81
CA TRP A 38 3.45 -4.28 17.29
C TRP A 38 2.99 -4.89 18.60
N PRO A 39 3.25 -6.19 18.85
CA PRO A 39 3.08 -6.81 20.15
C PRO A 39 3.81 -6.04 21.25
N ASP A 40 3.40 -6.20 22.49
CA ASP A 40 4.16 -5.65 23.64
C ASP A 40 5.53 -6.30 23.66
N VAL A 41 6.56 -5.48 23.87
CA VAL A 41 7.95 -5.90 23.83
C VAL A 41 8.21 -6.88 24.98
N ASN A 42 8.31 -8.17 24.66
CA ASN A 42 9.06 -9.10 25.47
C ASN A 42 10.52 -8.99 25.01
N GLU A 43 11.49 -9.13 25.93
CA GLU A 43 12.93 -8.93 25.69
C GLU A 43 13.52 -9.72 24.51
N GLU A 44 12.79 -10.67 23.95
CA GLU A 44 13.20 -11.52 22.82
C GLU A 44 12.75 -11.00 21.44
N THR A 45 11.81 -10.06 21.36
CA THR A 45 11.37 -9.47 20.07
C THR A 45 12.32 -8.36 19.66
N LYS A 46 13.21 -8.64 18.71
CA LYS A 46 13.98 -7.61 18.00
C LYS A 46 13.01 -6.70 17.28
N LEU A 47 12.74 -5.53 17.85
CA LEU A 47 11.95 -4.49 17.18
C LEU A 47 12.65 -4.11 15.88
N VAL A 48 11.89 -4.08 14.80
CA VAL A 48 12.36 -3.54 13.52
C VAL A 48 12.60 -2.05 13.70
N GLU A 49 13.84 -1.65 13.87
CA GLU A 49 14.23 -0.24 13.88
C GLU A 49 13.96 0.35 12.50
N GLY A 50 13.21 1.46 12.43
CA GLY A 50 12.95 2.20 11.18
C GLY A 50 11.55 2.02 10.58
N GLY A 51 10.70 1.15 11.12
CA GLY A 51 9.28 1.06 10.73
C GLY A 51 8.48 2.29 11.17
N CYS A 52 7.41 2.64 10.43
CA CYS A 52 6.56 3.82 10.68
C CYS A 52 5.82 3.81 12.03
N CYS A 53 5.89 2.72 12.80
CA CYS A 53 5.22 2.52 14.08
C CYS A 53 6.17 1.95 15.16
N SER A 54 7.51 2.05 14.99
CA SER A 54 8.50 1.62 15.99
C SER A 54 8.42 2.47 17.28
N LEU A 55 9.01 2.03 18.39
CA LEU A 55 9.07 2.82 19.63
C LEU A 55 9.72 4.18 19.40
N SER A 56 10.82 4.23 18.63
CA SER A 56 11.46 5.49 18.24
C SER A 56 10.53 6.40 17.44
N ALA A 57 9.67 5.84 16.59
CA ALA A 57 8.67 6.60 15.85
C ALA A 57 7.59 7.19 16.75
N VAL A 58 7.20 6.48 17.82
CA VAL A 58 6.26 6.99 18.85
C VAL A 58 6.86 8.17 19.59
N ASP A 59 8.14 8.08 19.99
CA ASP A 59 8.83 9.16 20.70
C ASP A 59 9.05 10.38 19.82
N ASP A 60 9.36 10.17 18.54
CA ASP A 60 9.45 11.22 17.54
C ASP A 60 8.10 11.93 17.35
N ALA A 61 7.02 11.18 17.19
CA ALA A 61 5.68 11.72 17.04
C ALA A 61 5.23 12.51 18.28
N ARG A 62 5.50 11.98 19.49
CA ARG A 62 5.22 12.64 20.76
C ARG A 62 5.98 13.96 20.90
N SER A 63 7.26 13.96 20.54
CA SER A 63 8.10 15.16 20.62
C SER A 63 7.60 16.25 19.64
N VAL A 64 7.20 15.86 18.42
CA VAL A 64 6.58 16.78 17.46
C VAL A 64 5.24 17.31 17.99
N ALA A 65 4.37 16.46 18.52
CA ALA A 65 3.09 16.86 19.09
C ALA A 65 3.26 17.86 20.24
N ASN A 66 4.20 17.62 21.14
CA ASN A 66 4.54 18.53 22.22
C ASN A 66 5.00 19.90 21.69
N LYS A 67 5.86 19.91 20.64
CA LYS A 67 6.32 21.13 20.02
C LYS A 67 5.22 21.93 19.34
N LEU A 68 4.26 21.24 18.72
CA LEU A 68 3.08 21.84 18.09
C LEU A 68 2.00 22.23 19.11
N GLY A 69 2.13 21.82 20.38
CA GLY A 69 1.15 22.09 21.43
C GLY A 69 -0.18 21.35 21.25
N ILE A 70 -0.16 20.15 20.63
CA ILE A 70 -1.35 19.34 20.38
C ILE A 70 -1.43 18.14 21.33
N PRO A 71 -2.64 17.69 21.72
CA PRO A 71 -2.84 16.40 22.39
C PRO A 71 -2.32 15.25 21.52
N TYR A 72 -1.74 14.22 22.18
CA TYR A 72 -1.18 13.08 21.48
C TYR A 72 -1.53 11.77 22.20
N TYR A 73 -1.94 10.77 21.40
CA TYR A 73 -2.34 9.46 21.89
C TYR A 73 -1.64 8.34 21.12
N VAL A 74 -1.39 7.23 21.81
CA VAL A 74 -1.00 5.97 21.19
C VAL A 74 -2.22 5.05 21.22
N LEU A 75 -2.70 4.64 20.07
CA LEU A 75 -3.91 3.85 19.91
C LEU A 75 -3.52 2.40 19.56
N ASN A 76 -4.07 1.43 20.30
CA ASN A 76 -3.82 0.01 20.05
C ASN A 76 -4.62 -0.47 18.84
N PHE A 77 -3.91 -0.92 17.81
CA PHE A 77 -4.44 -1.54 16.59
C PHE A 77 -3.78 -2.89 16.29
N LYS A 78 -3.14 -3.52 17.30
CA LYS A 78 -2.38 -4.77 17.13
C LYS A 78 -3.21 -5.89 16.51
N ASP A 79 -4.36 -6.23 17.12
CA ASP A 79 -5.19 -7.36 16.69
C ASP A 79 -5.73 -7.15 15.26
N ILE A 80 -6.10 -5.91 14.93
CA ILE A 80 -6.59 -5.57 13.58
C ILE A 80 -5.46 -5.66 12.57
N PHE A 81 -4.27 -5.16 12.92
CA PHE A 81 -3.11 -5.21 12.04
C PHE A 81 -2.65 -6.65 11.80
N GLU A 82 -2.57 -7.46 12.87
CA GLU A 82 -2.24 -8.89 12.76
C GLU A 82 -3.19 -9.58 11.78
N LYS A 83 -4.50 -9.49 12.02
CA LYS A 83 -5.51 -10.19 11.23
C LYS A 83 -5.62 -9.68 9.79
N SER A 84 -5.66 -8.35 9.60
CA SER A 84 -6.01 -7.76 8.30
C SER A 84 -4.80 -7.45 7.42
N VAL A 85 -3.59 -7.45 7.98
CA VAL A 85 -2.36 -7.14 7.24
C VAL A 85 -1.40 -8.32 7.25
N ILE A 86 -1.02 -8.83 8.44
CA ILE A 86 -0.01 -9.89 8.54
C ILE A 86 -0.59 -11.24 8.10
N ASP A 87 -1.74 -11.66 8.62
CA ASP A 87 -2.37 -12.92 8.23
C ASP A 87 -2.76 -12.91 6.75
N TYR A 88 -3.34 -11.80 6.26
CA TYR A 88 -3.62 -11.62 4.85
C TYR A 88 -2.35 -11.77 4.00
N PHE A 89 -1.23 -11.14 4.42
CA PHE A 89 0.05 -11.22 3.73
C PHE A 89 0.57 -12.66 3.65
N LYS A 90 0.56 -13.40 4.77
CA LYS A 90 0.96 -14.80 4.84
C LYS A 90 0.07 -15.68 3.95
N ASP A 91 -1.24 -15.51 4.06
CA ASP A 91 -2.21 -16.33 3.33
C ASP A 91 -2.10 -16.15 1.80
N GLU A 92 -1.88 -14.94 1.32
CA GLU A 92 -1.73 -14.71 -0.12
C GLU A 92 -0.42 -15.33 -0.66
N TYR A 93 0.69 -15.23 0.07
CA TYR A 93 1.92 -15.91 -0.32
C TYR A 93 1.79 -17.44 -0.32
N LEU A 94 1.08 -18.01 0.64
CA LEU A 94 0.78 -19.45 0.68
C LEU A 94 -0.12 -19.90 -0.48
N LYS A 95 -0.89 -19.00 -1.08
CA LYS A 95 -1.67 -19.21 -2.31
C LYS A 95 -0.87 -18.90 -3.59
N GLY A 96 0.44 -18.61 -3.49
CA GLY A 96 1.28 -18.23 -4.62
C GLY A 96 1.00 -16.84 -5.18
N ARG A 97 0.40 -15.96 -4.41
CA ARG A 97 0.11 -14.57 -4.77
C ARG A 97 1.09 -13.63 -4.07
N THR A 98 1.25 -12.44 -4.62
CA THR A 98 2.15 -11.43 -4.05
C THR A 98 1.34 -10.21 -3.62
N PRO A 99 0.87 -10.13 -2.35
CA PRO A 99 0.05 -9.04 -1.87
C PRO A 99 0.85 -7.75 -1.65
N ASN A 100 0.14 -6.63 -1.56
CA ASN A 100 0.71 -5.36 -1.10
C ASN A 100 0.20 -5.02 0.31
N PRO A 101 0.99 -5.25 1.36
CA PRO A 101 0.54 -5.04 2.74
C PRO A 101 0.27 -3.56 3.08
N CYS A 102 0.89 -2.61 2.37
CA CYS A 102 0.61 -1.18 2.58
C CYS A 102 -0.81 -0.81 2.12
N ILE A 103 -1.31 -1.43 1.05
CA ILE A 103 -2.70 -1.26 0.60
C ILE A 103 -3.66 -1.82 1.64
N ALA A 104 -3.41 -3.02 2.16
CA ALA A 104 -4.21 -3.62 3.22
C ALA A 104 -4.20 -2.76 4.50
N CYS A 105 -3.03 -2.26 4.93
CA CYS A 105 -2.90 -1.35 6.07
C CYS A 105 -3.68 -0.04 5.85
N ASN A 106 -3.60 0.56 4.67
CA ASN A 106 -4.38 1.75 4.36
C ASN A 106 -5.89 1.45 4.46
N ARG A 107 -6.35 0.37 3.80
CA ARG A 107 -7.77 0.00 3.75
C ARG A 107 -8.32 -0.27 5.15
N PHE A 108 -7.76 -1.23 5.88
CA PHE A 108 -8.38 -1.79 7.09
C PHE A 108 -7.95 -1.09 8.38
N VAL A 109 -6.72 -0.60 8.45
CA VAL A 109 -6.20 0.00 9.70
C VAL A 109 -6.35 1.52 9.68
N LYS A 110 -5.80 2.21 8.66
CA LYS A 110 -5.79 3.67 8.65
C LYS A 110 -7.16 4.27 8.31
N PHE A 111 -7.74 3.88 7.17
CA PHE A 111 -8.95 4.54 6.66
C PHE A 111 -10.25 3.87 7.08
N GLU A 112 -10.20 2.70 7.69
CA GLU A 112 -11.36 2.07 8.33
C GLU A 112 -11.28 2.17 9.85
N SER A 113 -10.37 1.46 10.49
CA SER A 113 -10.34 1.33 11.95
C SER A 113 -9.97 2.62 12.67
N MET A 114 -8.97 3.37 12.19
CA MET A 114 -8.60 4.66 12.79
C MET A 114 -9.71 5.70 12.57
N LEU A 115 -10.37 5.70 11.40
CA LEU A 115 -11.50 6.59 11.13
C LEU A 115 -12.67 6.28 12.07
N ASN A 116 -13.08 5.01 12.17
CA ASN A 116 -14.15 4.58 13.07
C ASN A 116 -13.85 4.96 14.53
N LYS A 117 -12.60 4.81 14.96
CA LYS A 117 -12.16 5.23 16.29
C LYS A 117 -12.27 6.75 16.47
N ALA A 118 -11.83 7.55 15.50
CA ALA A 118 -11.92 9.00 15.53
C ALA A 118 -13.39 9.46 15.62
N LEU A 119 -14.26 8.94 14.76
CA LEU A 119 -15.69 9.26 14.75
C LEU A 119 -16.37 8.90 16.09
N SER A 120 -16.03 7.73 16.68
CA SER A 120 -16.52 7.33 17.99
C SER A 120 -16.11 8.25 19.14
N MET A 121 -15.02 9.00 18.97
CA MET A 121 -14.53 10.02 19.91
C MET A 121 -15.08 11.44 19.62
N GLY A 122 -15.99 11.57 18.67
CA GLY A 122 -16.54 12.88 18.26
C GLY A 122 -15.55 13.76 17.48
N ILE A 123 -14.62 13.13 16.77
CA ILE A 123 -13.65 13.78 15.88
C ILE A 123 -14.19 13.72 14.46
N ASP A 124 -14.24 14.86 13.76
CA ASP A 124 -14.89 15.00 12.45
C ASP A 124 -14.09 14.35 11.32
N TYR A 125 -12.75 14.39 11.38
CA TYR A 125 -11.85 13.98 10.30
C TYR A 125 -10.66 13.20 10.83
N ILE A 126 -10.11 12.36 9.96
CA ILE A 126 -8.73 11.88 10.10
C ILE A 126 -7.84 12.52 9.05
N ALA A 127 -6.55 12.61 9.33
CA ALA A 127 -5.57 13.10 8.35
C ALA A 127 -4.30 12.26 8.38
N THR A 128 -3.61 12.23 7.27
CA THR A 128 -2.33 11.53 7.13
C THR A 128 -1.34 12.35 6.30
N GLY A 129 -0.06 11.99 6.40
CA GLY A 129 1.00 12.55 5.56
C GLY A 129 1.13 11.88 4.19
N HIS A 130 0.03 11.44 3.56
CA HIS A 130 0.06 10.90 2.21
C HIS A 130 0.09 12.00 1.14
N TYR A 131 0.85 11.73 0.08
CA TYR A 131 0.91 12.58 -1.10
C TYR A 131 -0.21 12.19 -2.08
N ALA A 132 -1.38 12.73 -1.84
CA ALA A 132 -2.56 12.66 -2.70
C ALA A 132 -3.44 13.88 -2.45
N ILE A 133 -4.37 14.18 -3.34
CA ILE A 133 -5.28 15.31 -3.24
C ILE A 133 -6.71 14.77 -3.23
N ILE A 134 -7.52 15.22 -2.27
CA ILE A 134 -8.94 14.93 -2.21
C ILE A 134 -9.70 16.23 -2.55
N THR A 135 -10.64 16.14 -3.50
CA THR A 135 -11.53 17.24 -3.88
C THR A 135 -12.97 16.73 -3.95
N TYR A 136 -13.94 17.61 -3.70
CA TYR A 136 -15.34 17.29 -3.97
C TYR A 136 -15.73 17.85 -5.33
N ASP A 137 -16.36 17.03 -6.16
CA ASP A 137 -16.90 17.39 -7.46
C ASP A 137 -18.41 17.67 -7.29
N GLU A 138 -18.81 18.93 -7.39
CA GLU A 138 -20.18 19.35 -7.18
C GLU A 138 -21.16 18.84 -8.27
N ASP A 139 -20.66 18.66 -9.51
CA ASP A 139 -21.48 18.17 -10.61
C ASP A 139 -21.78 16.67 -10.46
N LYS A 140 -20.75 15.91 -10.10
CA LYS A 140 -20.85 14.45 -9.88
C LYS A 140 -21.35 14.10 -8.48
N LYS A 141 -21.38 15.06 -7.56
CA LYS A 141 -21.68 14.88 -6.12
C LYS A 141 -20.84 13.78 -5.47
N ARG A 142 -19.52 13.78 -5.78
CA ARG A 142 -18.56 12.75 -5.34
C ARG A 142 -17.25 13.35 -4.91
N TYR A 143 -16.60 12.68 -3.97
CA TYR A 143 -15.21 12.94 -3.68
C TYR A 143 -14.32 12.29 -4.75
N LEU A 144 -13.32 13.02 -5.19
CA LEU A 144 -12.30 12.56 -6.12
C LEU A 144 -10.97 12.45 -5.40
N LEU A 145 -10.25 11.34 -5.64
CA LEU A 145 -8.87 11.18 -5.27
C LEU A 145 -7.99 11.48 -6.48
N LYS A 146 -7.05 12.40 -6.32
CA LYS A 146 -6.18 12.87 -7.42
C LYS A 146 -4.72 12.69 -7.05
N LYS A 147 -3.88 12.53 -8.08
CA LYS A 147 -2.42 12.50 -7.93
C LYS A 147 -1.92 13.77 -7.24
N SER A 148 -0.88 13.62 -6.45
CA SER A 148 -0.20 14.77 -5.85
C SER A 148 0.58 15.56 -6.92
N VAL A 149 0.91 16.81 -6.59
CA VAL A 149 1.76 17.64 -7.46
C VAL A 149 3.17 17.07 -7.61
N THR A 150 3.60 16.18 -6.73
CA THR A 150 4.89 15.48 -6.77
C THR A 150 4.73 14.08 -7.33
N GLN A 151 4.81 13.91 -8.65
CA GLN A 151 4.62 12.61 -9.32
C GLN A 151 5.51 11.50 -8.75
N GLN A 152 6.77 11.81 -8.39
CA GLN A 152 7.69 10.82 -7.82
C GLN A 152 7.30 10.30 -6.42
N LYS A 153 6.48 11.07 -5.70
CA LYS A 153 6.00 10.73 -4.36
C LYS A 153 4.51 10.44 -4.32
N ASP A 154 3.85 10.43 -5.48
CA ASP A 154 2.43 10.11 -5.56
C ASP A 154 2.12 8.76 -4.93
N GLN A 155 1.13 8.75 -4.03
CA GLN A 155 0.75 7.56 -3.27
C GLN A 155 -0.67 7.08 -3.59
N THR A 156 -1.31 7.65 -4.61
CA THR A 156 -2.68 7.30 -5.00
C THR A 156 -2.86 5.82 -5.33
N TYR A 157 -1.81 5.16 -5.85
CA TYR A 157 -1.82 3.71 -6.06
C TYR A 157 -2.13 2.92 -4.78
N ALA A 158 -1.62 3.36 -3.63
CA ALA A 158 -1.86 2.69 -2.36
C ALA A 158 -3.16 3.12 -1.66
N LEU A 159 -3.91 4.04 -2.26
CA LEU A 159 -5.08 4.69 -1.67
C LEU A 159 -6.39 4.41 -2.44
N TYR A 160 -6.34 3.67 -3.53
CA TYR A 160 -7.51 3.44 -4.40
C TYR A 160 -8.68 2.75 -3.69
N ASN A 161 -8.44 2.07 -2.58
CA ASN A 161 -9.44 1.35 -1.80
C ASN A 161 -10.25 2.23 -0.82
N ILE A 162 -10.00 3.55 -0.77
CA ILE A 162 -10.75 4.46 0.09
C ILE A 162 -12.14 4.67 -0.51
N THR A 163 -13.19 4.41 0.28
CA THR A 163 -14.59 4.55 -0.15
C THR A 163 -15.03 6.01 -0.17
N GLN A 164 -16.17 6.32 -0.80
CA GLN A 164 -16.76 7.66 -0.82
C GLN A 164 -17.07 8.18 0.58
N GLU A 165 -17.60 7.32 1.44
CA GLU A 165 -17.88 7.65 2.84
C GLU A 165 -16.59 8.02 3.58
N GLN A 166 -15.55 7.20 3.45
CA GLN A 166 -14.25 7.47 4.06
C GLN A 166 -13.63 8.76 3.52
N LEU A 167 -13.66 8.99 2.19
CA LEU A 167 -13.11 10.20 1.57
C LEU A 167 -13.75 11.48 2.14
N SER A 168 -15.03 11.45 2.52
CA SER A 168 -15.73 12.58 3.13
C SER A 168 -15.17 12.99 4.50
N HIS A 169 -14.42 12.10 5.16
CA HIS A 169 -13.83 12.28 6.48
C HIS A 169 -12.28 12.25 6.48
N VAL A 170 -11.65 12.25 5.31
CA VAL A 170 -10.19 12.16 5.20
C VAL A 170 -9.59 13.45 4.66
N LEU A 171 -8.51 13.92 5.29
CA LEU A 171 -7.73 15.07 4.84
C LEU A 171 -6.29 14.63 4.49
N MET A 172 -5.79 15.12 3.36
CA MET A 172 -4.42 14.90 2.89
C MET A 172 -3.73 16.25 2.65
N PRO A 173 -3.32 16.96 3.72
CA PRO A 173 -2.94 18.38 3.64
C PRO A 173 -1.66 18.62 2.86
N ILE A 174 -0.81 17.61 2.66
CA ILE A 174 0.47 17.76 1.93
C ILE A 174 0.41 17.40 0.44
N GLY A 175 -0.75 16.99 -0.07
CA GLY A 175 -0.89 16.59 -1.48
C GLY A 175 -0.51 17.68 -2.49
N ASN A 176 -0.67 18.96 -2.11
CA ASN A 176 -0.32 20.12 -2.91
C ASN A 176 1.12 20.63 -2.68
N PHE A 177 1.95 19.88 -1.93
CA PHE A 177 3.33 20.27 -1.62
C PHE A 177 4.33 19.30 -2.28
N THR A 178 5.45 19.85 -2.74
CA THR A 178 6.59 19.02 -3.10
C THR A 178 7.30 18.53 -1.84
N LYS A 179 8.04 17.42 -1.93
CA LYS A 179 8.79 16.88 -0.79
C LYS A 179 9.78 17.91 -0.21
N ASP A 180 10.40 18.71 -1.07
CA ASP A 180 11.34 19.75 -0.65
C ASP A 180 10.63 20.83 0.16
N LYS A 181 9.45 21.29 -0.29
CA LYS A 181 8.64 22.25 0.47
C LYS A 181 8.17 21.69 1.81
N VAL A 182 7.84 20.41 1.89
CA VAL A 182 7.50 19.74 3.16
C VAL A 182 8.70 19.75 4.11
N ARG A 183 9.90 19.43 3.62
CA ARG A 183 11.14 19.48 4.41
C ARG A 183 11.53 20.90 4.83
N GLU A 184 11.35 21.87 3.94
CA GLU A 184 11.57 23.29 4.24
C GLU A 184 10.65 23.76 5.36
N LYS A 185 9.34 23.51 5.24
CA LYS A 185 8.37 23.83 6.28
C LYS A 185 8.68 23.14 7.63
N ALA A 186 9.12 21.90 7.61
CA ALA A 186 9.56 21.21 8.83
C ALA A 186 10.77 21.90 9.48
N LYS A 187 11.73 22.40 8.68
CA LYS A 187 12.89 23.18 9.19
C LYS A 187 12.46 24.53 9.76
N GLU A 188 11.60 25.27 9.07
CA GLU A 188 11.05 26.55 9.55
C GLU A 188 10.36 26.39 10.91
N LEU A 189 9.61 25.32 11.10
CA LEU A 189 8.97 24.96 12.35
C LEU A 189 9.96 24.39 13.40
N GLY A 190 11.24 24.22 13.00
CA GLY A 190 12.30 23.64 13.84
C GLY A 190 12.00 22.20 14.27
N LEU A 191 11.31 21.42 13.44
CA LEU A 191 11.04 20.01 13.70
C LEU A 191 12.31 19.18 13.41
N TYR A 192 12.82 18.47 14.41
CA TYR A 192 14.06 17.70 14.26
C TYR A 192 13.92 16.53 13.25
N VAL A 193 12.70 16.10 12.97
CA VAL A 193 12.40 15.06 11.97
C VAL A 193 12.59 15.52 10.52
N ALA A 194 12.92 16.80 10.27
CA ALA A 194 13.08 17.39 8.92
C ALA A 194 14.13 16.66 8.06
N SER A 195 15.19 16.10 8.69
CA SER A 195 16.27 15.37 8.03
C SER A 195 16.08 13.85 8.01
N LYS A 196 15.02 13.33 8.66
CA LYS A 196 14.78 11.89 8.77
C LYS A 196 14.51 11.30 7.37
N PRO A 197 15.15 10.15 7.01
CA PRO A 197 14.86 9.46 5.75
C PRO A 197 13.44 8.91 5.74
N ASP A 198 12.89 8.73 4.54
CA ASP A 198 11.57 8.10 4.37
C ASP A 198 11.69 6.60 4.60
N SER A 199 10.68 6.00 5.23
CA SER A 199 10.55 4.54 5.32
C SER A 199 10.25 3.96 3.93
N GLN A 200 11.05 2.98 3.48
CA GLN A 200 10.94 2.43 2.12
C GLN A 200 10.53 0.96 2.08
N GLU A 201 10.46 0.29 3.24
CA GLU A 201 10.36 -1.16 3.36
C GLU A 201 9.04 -1.58 3.99
N ILE A 202 8.70 -2.88 3.87
CA ILE A 202 7.57 -3.46 4.59
C ILE A 202 7.86 -3.37 6.08
N CYS A 203 7.04 -2.64 6.82
CA CYS A 203 7.33 -2.23 8.19
C CYS A 203 7.46 -3.37 9.20
N PHE A 204 7.00 -4.58 8.88
CA PHE A 204 7.05 -5.76 9.74
C PHE A 204 8.00 -6.87 9.23
N VAL A 205 8.76 -6.61 8.16
CA VAL A 205 9.80 -7.54 7.66
C VAL A 205 11.15 -6.88 7.86
N SER A 206 11.94 -7.39 8.80
CA SER A 206 13.14 -6.72 9.31
C SER A 206 14.35 -6.76 8.37
N ASP A 207 14.47 -7.78 7.55
CA ASP A 207 15.66 -8.10 6.75
C ASP A 207 15.37 -8.20 5.24
N ASN A 208 14.21 -7.69 4.80
CA ASN A 208 13.69 -7.82 3.43
C ASN A 208 13.51 -9.26 2.95
N ASP A 209 13.61 -10.25 3.85
CA ASP A 209 13.34 -11.65 3.55
C ASP A 209 11.92 -12.02 3.98
N TYR A 210 10.95 -11.65 3.13
CA TYR A 210 9.54 -11.99 3.35
C TYR A 210 9.29 -13.52 3.38
N GLY A 211 10.07 -14.30 2.64
CA GLY A 211 9.96 -15.75 2.67
C GLY A 211 10.31 -16.34 4.04
N LYS A 212 11.42 -15.88 4.62
CA LYS A 212 11.83 -16.24 5.99
C LYS A 212 10.78 -15.77 7.01
N PHE A 213 10.28 -14.54 6.88
CA PHE A 213 9.22 -14.03 7.76
C PHE A 213 7.99 -14.94 7.74
N ILE A 214 7.57 -15.41 6.57
CA ILE A 214 6.40 -16.31 6.42
C ILE A 214 6.71 -17.67 7.05
N GLU A 215 7.90 -18.26 6.80
CA GLU A 215 8.33 -19.52 7.41
C GLU A 215 8.29 -19.48 8.94
N GLU A 216 8.78 -18.39 9.53
CA GLU A 216 8.85 -18.22 11.00
C GLU A 216 7.46 -17.91 11.63
N ASN A 217 6.48 -17.47 10.84
CA ASN A 217 5.17 -17.02 11.32
C ASN A 217 3.99 -17.82 10.75
N THR A 218 4.20 -19.05 10.28
CA THR A 218 3.15 -19.95 9.81
C THR A 218 3.28 -21.34 10.42
N ASP A 219 2.14 -21.94 10.76
CA ASP A 219 2.09 -23.35 11.20
C ASP A 219 2.09 -24.33 10.00
N LYS A 220 2.02 -23.82 8.76
CA LYS A 220 2.00 -24.65 7.56
C LYS A 220 3.43 -25.06 7.17
N GLU A 221 3.62 -26.34 6.90
CA GLU A 221 4.88 -26.88 6.39
C GLU A 221 5.16 -26.30 4.98
N ILE A 222 6.28 -25.60 4.82
CA ILE A 222 6.74 -25.10 3.52
C ILE A 222 7.57 -26.20 2.85
N LYS A 223 6.97 -26.81 1.83
CA LYS A 223 7.61 -27.96 1.12
C LYS A 223 8.48 -27.47 -0.03
N PRO A 224 9.70 -28.01 -0.18
CA PRO A 224 10.48 -27.87 -1.40
C PRO A 224 9.71 -28.43 -2.59
N GLY A 225 9.93 -27.82 -3.77
CA GLY A 225 9.33 -28.27 -5.03
C GLY A 225 10.31 -28.16 -6.17
N TYR A 226 9.80 -28.06 -7.42
CA TYR A 226 10.63 -28.04 -8.61
C TYR A 226 10.50 -26.74 -9.39
N PHE A 227 11.64 -26.24 -9.87
CA PHE A 227 11.66 -25.36 -11.01
C PHE A 227 11.38 -26.17 -12.26
N VAL A 228 10.44 -25.72 -13.06
CA VAL A 228 10.11 -26.34 -14.36
C VAL A 228 10.14 -25.24 -15.44
N ASP A 229 10.39 -25.64 -16.69
CA ASP A 229 10.21 -24.74 -17.82
C ASP A 229 8.72 -24.64 -18.21
N THR A 230 8.39 -23.79 -19.19
CA THR A 230 7.02 -23.62 -19.68
C THR A 230 6.45 -24.85 -20.36
N LYS A 231 7.29 -25.87 -20.68
CA LYS A 231 6.90 -27.17 -21.24
C LYS A 231 6.74 -28.26 -20.17
N GLY A 232 7.05 -27.93 -18.89
CA GLY A 232 6.97 -28.89 -17.77
C GLY A 232 8.23 -29.69 -17.50
N ASN A 233 9.35 -29.43 -18.19
CA ASN A 233 10.61 -30.10 -17.91
C ASN A 233 11.21 -29.59 -16.60
N ILE A 234 11.67 -30.52 -15.75
CA ILE A 234 12.31 -30.20 -14.48
C ILE A 234 13.68 -29.58 -14.73
N LEU A 235 13.90 -28.39 -14.16
CA LEU A 235 15.16 -27.65 -14.22
C LEU A 235 15.98 -27.77 -12.93
N GLY A 236 15.34 -28.04 -11.80
CA GLY A 236 15.98 -28.16 -10.50
C GLY A 236 14.99 -28.10 -9.34
N LYS A 237 15.50 -27.97 -8.10
CA LYS A 237 14.66 -27.88 -6.89
C LYS A 237 14.65 -26.48 -6.35
N HIS A 238 13.51 -26.05 -5.81
CA HIS A 238 13.37 -24.81 -5.05
C HIS A 238 13.04 -25.07 -3.57
N LYS A 239 13.23 -24.08 -2.72
CA LYS A 239 13.08 -24.19 -1.25
C LYS A 239 11.65 -23.99 -0.73
N GLY A 240 10.71 -23.67 -1.58
CA GLY A 240 9.30 -23.41 -1.27
C GLY A 240 8.77 -22.26 -2.13
N ILE A 241 7.51 -22.38 -2.58
CA ILE A 241 6.89 -21.46 -3.54
C ILE A 241 6.80 -20.02 -3.02
N ILE A 242 6.70 -19.86 -1.69
CA ILE A 242 6.59 -18.56 -1.01
C ILE A 242 7.80 -17.64 -1.19
N HIS A 243 8.93 -18.17 -1.62
CA HIS A 243 10.17 -17.39 -1.82
C HIS A 243 10.26 -16.77 -3.22
N TYR A 244 9.24 -16.96 -4.05
CA TYR A 244 9.29 -16.54 -5.44
C TYR A 244 8.11 -15.67 -5.82
N THR A 245 8.36 -14.75 -6.75
CA THR A 245 7.36 -13.81 -7.25
C THR A 245 7.43 -13.75 -8.77
N VAL A 246 6.30 -13.62 -9.45
CA VAL A 246 6.23 -13.46 -10.92
C VAL A 246 7.12 -12.31 -11.39
N GLY A 247 7.95 -12.56 -12.40
CA GLY A 247 8.94 -11.63 -12.92
C GLY A 247 10.29 -11.61 -12.19
N GLN A 248 10.45 -12.40 -11.13
CA GLN A 248 11.73 -12.53 -10.40
C GLN A 248 12.79 -13.19 -11.30
N ARG A 249 14.00 -12.58 -11.32
CA ARG A 249 15.16 -13.10 -12.03
C ARG A 249 16.29 -13.48 -11.09
N LYS A 250 16.53 -12.66 -10.06
CA LYS A 250 17.64 -12.87 -9.10
C LYS A 250 17.17 -13.72 -7.94
N GLY A 251 18.12 -14.40 -7.27
CA GLY A 251 17.82 -15.19 -6.07
C GLY A 251 17.08 -16.51 -6.33
N LEU A 252 17.06 -17.00 -7.57
CA LEU A 252 16.45 -18.31 -7.87
C LEU A 252 17.24 -19.48 -7.29
N GLY A 253 18.55 -19.30 -7.03
CA GLY A 253 19.41 -20.35 -6.45
C GLY A 253 19.72 -21.50 -7.43
N ILE A 254 19.54 -21.29 -8.73
CA ILE A 254 19.80 -22.27 -9.79
C ILE A 254 20.60 -21.66 -10.94
N ALA A 255 21.55 -22.42 -11.49
CA ALA A 255 22.37 -22.02 -12.62
C ALA A 255 21.79 -22.64 -13.91
N LEU A 256 21.26 -21.80 -14.80
CA LEU A 256 20.54 -22.26 -16.01
C LEU A 256 21.28 -21.89 -17.31
N GLY A 257 22.47 -21.29 -17.21
CA GLY A 257 23.29 -20.91 -18.40
C GLY A 257 22.76 -19.70 -19.17
N LYS A 258 21.49 -19.31 -18.95
CA LYS A 258 20.85 -18.12 -19.54
C LYS A 258 19.94 -17.43 -18.49
N PRO A 259 19.62 -16.13 -18.70
CA PRO A 259 18.66 -15.46 -17.83
C PRO A 259 17.27 -16.12 -17.94
N MET A 260 16.71 -16.50 -16.78
CA MET A 260 15.35 -17.02 -16.67
C MET A 260 14.57 -16.22 -15.64
N TYR A 261 13.26 -16.17 -15.81
CA TYR A 261 12.35 -15.40 -14.99
C TYR A 261 11.21 -16.29 -14.49
N VAL A 262 10.69 -16.01 -13.31
CA VAL A 262 9.45 -16.63 -12.85
C VAL A 262 8.30 -16.15 -13.71
N VAL A 263 7.68 -17.05 -14.47
CA VAL A 263 6.51 -16.76 -15.32
C VAL A 263 5.22 -16.92 -14.53
N ARG A 264 5.11 -17.99 -13.74
CA ARG A 264 3.96 -18.26 -12.86
C ARG A 264 4.35 -19.18 -11.71
N LEU A 265 3.53 -19.16 -10.68
CA LEU A 265 3.59 -20.06 -9.53
C LEU A 265 2.47 -21.09 -9.67
N ASP A 266 2.81 -22.35 -9.79
CA ASP A 266 1.88 -23.49 -9.88
C ASP A 266 1.74 -24.11 -8.48
N VAL A 267 0.78 -23.58 -7.72
CA VAL A 267 0.58 -23.96 -6.31
C VAL A 267 0.13 -25.41 -6.18
N GLU A 268 -0.71 -25.89 -7.08
CA GLU A 268 -1.29 -27.25 -7.04
C GLU A 268 -0.19 -28.31 -7.15
N ASN A 269 0.77 -28.08 -8.03
CA ASN A 269 1.89 -29.02 -8.27
C ASN A 269 3.16 -28.61 -7.49
N ASN A 270 3.10 -27.54 -6.70
CA ASN A 270 4.24 -26.96 -5.99
C ASN A 270 5.45 -26.71 -6.92
N ASN A 271 5.19 -26.10 -8.09
CA ASN A 271 6.22 -25.79 -9.08
C ASN A 271 6.37 -24.26 -9.25
N VAL A 272 7.60 -23.83 -9.48
CA VAL A 272 7.94 -22.49 -9.96
C VAL A 272 8.27 -22.58 -11.44
N VAL A 273 7.40 -22.04 -12.29
CA VAL A 273 7.56 -22.07 -13.74
C VAL A 273 8.50 -20.97 -14.19
N LEU A 274 9.59 -21.34 -14.82
CA LEU A 274 10.59 -20.41 -15.35
C LEU A 274 10.49 -20.31 -16.88
N GLY A 275 10.66 -19.11 -17.39
CA GLY A 275 10.67 -18.83 -18.83
C GLY A 275 11.67 -17.74 -19.21
N GLU A 276 11.75 -17.43 -20.48
CA GLU A 276 12.55 -16.33 -21.02
C GLU A 276 11.86 -14.98 -20.79
N GLU A 277 12.51 -13.89 -21.13
CA GLU A 277 12.00 -12.54 -20.80
C GLU A 277 10.69 -12.21 -21.52
N ASP A 278 10.51 -12.67 -22.75
CA ASP A 278 9.29 -12.47 -23.54
C ASP A 278 8.08 -13.21 -22.96
N GLU A 279 8.30 -14.35 -22.28
CA GLU A 279 7.24 -15.17 -21.67
C GLU A 279 6.64 -14.53 -20.39
N VAL A 280 7.26 -13.45 -19.84
CA VAL A 280 6.68 -12.73 -18.68
C VAL A 280 5.81 -11.55 -19.06
N TYR A 281 5.57 -11.32 -20.34
CA TYR A 281 4.71 -10.25 -20.82
C TYR A 281 3.29 -10.75 -21.11
N SER A 282 2.30 -9.94 -20.72
CA SER A 282 0.89 -10.15 -21.07
C SER A 282 0.23 -8.82 -21.40
N ASN A 283 -0.73 -8.83 -22.32
CA ASN A 283 -1.52 -7.66 -22.66
C ASN A 283 -2.88 -7.63 -21.96
N GLU A 284 -3.19 -8.61 -21.12
CA GLU A 284 -4.47 -8.64 -20.38
C GLU A 284 -4.31 -9.16 -18.95
N LEU A 285 -5.25 -8.78 -18.11
CA LEU A 285 -5.44 -9.29 -16.76
C LEU A 285 -6.92 -9.25 -16.39
N THR A 286 -7.27 -10.04 -15.38
CA THR A 286 -8.55 -9.95 -14.67
C THR A 286 -8.31 -9.38 -13.28
N ALA A 287 -9.23 -8.52 -12.80
CA ALA A 287 -9.18 -7.99 -11.44
C ALA A 287 -10.53 -8.15 -10.74
N TYR A 288 -10.46 -8.40 -9.44
CA TYR A 288 -11.58 -8.55 -8.52
C TYR A 288 -11.43 -7.61 -7.30
N ASP A 289 -12.34 -7.66 -6.35
CA ASP A 289 -12.36 -6.79 -5.15
C ASP A 289 -12.20 -5.30 -5.54
N LEU A 290 -13.09 -4.87 -6.43
CA LEU A 290 -13.02 -3.56 -7.06
C LEU A 290 -13.52 -2.45 -6.12
N ASN A 291 -12.86 -1.30 -6.15
CA ASN A 291 -13.36 -0.06 -5.60
C ASN A 291 -13.29 1.03 -6.68
N PHE A 292 -14.43 1.68 -6.98
CA PHE A 292 -14.49 2.81 -7.89
C PHE A 292 -14.66 4.11 -7.09
N ILE A 293 -13.84 5.11 -7.41
CA ILE A 293 -13.84 6.41 -6.74
C ILE A 293 -14.54 7.47 -7.58
N SER A 294 -14.16 7.64 -8.85
CA SER A 294 -14.70 8.71 -9.70
C SER A 294 -16.01 8.37 -10.40
N ILE A 295 -16.43 7.09 -10.35
CA ILE A 295 -17.68 6.57 -10.88
C ILE A 295 -18.34 5.66 -9.84
N ASP A 296 -19.64 5.37 -9.96
CA ASP A 296 -20.34 4.44 -9.06
C ASP A 296 -19.99 2.99 -9.37
N LYS A 297 -20.04 2.63 -10.63
CA LYS A 297 -19.72 1.31 -11.18
C LYS A 297 -19.30 1.42 -12.63
N LEU A 298 -18.62 0.42 -13.13
CA LEU A 298 -18.29 0.29 -14.54
C LEU A 298 -19.42 -0.48 -15.23
N GLU A 299 -20.18 0.18 -16.09
CA GLU A 299 -21.29 -0.43 -16.84
C GLU A 299 -20.90 -0.75 -18.29
N GLU A 300 -19.99 0.01 -18.86
CA GLU A 300 -19.49 -0.11 -20.23
C GLU A 300 -17.96 -0.08 -20.27
N PRO A 301 -17.33 -0.55 -21.36
CA PRO A 301 -15.89 -0.46 -21.53
C PRO A 301 -15.38 0.97 -21.39
N MET A 302 -14.33 1.16 -20.59
CA MET A 302 -13.76 2.48 -20.31
C MET A 302 -12.27 2.52 -20.64
N LYS A 303 -11.84 3.54 -21.41
CA LYS A 303 -10.43 3.83 -21.64
C LYS A 303 -9.83 4.48 -20.39
N VAL A 304 -8.68 3.98 -19.97
CA VAL A 304 -7.95 4.45 -18.77
C VAL A 304 -6.45 4.34 -19.00
N LYS A 305 -5.69 4.93 -18.09
CA LYS A 305 -4.31 4.50 -17.83
C LYS A 305 -4.31 3.55 -16.64
N ALA A 306 -3.71 2.37 -16.78
CA ALA A 306 -3.68 1.36 -15.73
C ALA A 306 -2.26 1.14 -15.21
N LYS A 307 -2.14 1.00 -13.88
CA LYS A 307 -0.88 0.78 -13.18
C LYS A 307 -0.95 -0.51 -12.37
N ILE A 308 -0.12 -1.50 -12.72
CA ILE A 308 -0.19 -2.89 -12.20
C ILE A 308 0.67 -3.15 -10.96
N ARG A 309 1.45 -2.19 -10.50
CA ARG A 309 2.25 -2.20 -9.26
C ARG A 309 2.74 -0.80 -8.93
N TYR A 310 3.12 -0.56 -7.68
CA TYR A 310 3.53 0.77 -7.22
C TYR A 310 4.66 1.39 -8.07
N SER A 311 5.67 0.61 -8.45
CA SER A 311 6.83 1.09 -9.22
C SER A 311 6.62 1.07 -10.74
N ALA A 312 5.51 0.53 -11.25
CA ALA A 312 5.24 0.51 -12.70
C ALA A 312 4.87 1.91 -13.21
N LYS A 313 5.13 2.16 -14.48
CA LYS A 313 4.53 3.28 -15.20
C LYS A 313 3.09 2.95 -15.56
N GLU A 314 2.27 3.97 -15.70
CA GLU A 314 0.92 3.84 -16.22
C GLU A 314 0.97 3.48 -17.71
N ALA A 315 0.11 2.57 -18.13
CA ALA A 315 -0.03 2.14 -19.52
C ALA A 315 -1.47 2.32 -20.00
N ASP A 316 -1.64 2.66 -21.27
CA ASP A 316 -2.97 2.81 -21.90
C ASP A 316 -3.66 1.45 -21.94
N ALA A 317 -4.92 1.42 -21.52
CA ALA A 317 -5.72 0.21 -21.42
C ALA A 317 -7.22 0.51 -21.57
N VAL A 318 -7.98 -0.54 -21.83
CA VAL A 318 -9.43 -0.53 -21.75
C VAL A 318 -9.87 -1.50 -20.66
N VAL A 319 -10.71 -1.05 -19.76
CA VAL A 319 -11.33 -1.86 -18.71
C VAL A 319 -12.72 -2.28 -19.15
N TYR A 320 -13.00 -3.56 -19.15
CA TYR A 320 -14.28 -4.16 -19.54
C TYR A 320 -14.96 -4.75 -18.32
N PRO A 321 -16.23 -4.43 -18.04
CA PRO A 321 -16.99 -5.17 -17.06
C PRO A 321 -17.20 -6.61 -17.53
N ILE A 322 -17.02 -7.56 -16.61
CA ILE A 322 -17.31 -8.98 -16.84
C ILE A 322 -18.20 -9.53 -15.73
N GLU A 323 -18.60 -10.80 -15.85
CA GLU A 323 -19.46 -11.46 -14.86
C GLU A 323 -18.87 -11.44 -13.45
N ASP A 324 -19.72 -11.65 -12.45
CA ASP A 324 -19.38 -11.71 -11.01
C ASP A 324 -18.80 -10.42 -10.43
N GLY A 325 -19.05 -9.26 -11.07
CA GLY A 325 -18.56 -7.98 -10.59
C GLY A 325 -17.05 -7.77 -10.77
N ASN A 326 -16.38 -8.60 -11.56
CA ASN A 326 -14.98 -8.47 -11.92
C ASN A 326 -14.80 -7.57 -13.15
N VAL A 327 -13.54 -7.26 -13.48
CA VAL A 327 -13.19 -6.58 -14.73
C VAL A 327 -12.05 -7.28 -15.44
N LYS A 328 -12.11 -7.22 -16.78
CA LYS A 328 -10.97 -7.55 -17.65
C LYS A 328 -10.30 -6.26 -18.08
N VAL A 329 -8.98 -6.19 -17.96
CA VAL A 329 -8.16 -5.06 -18.41
C VAL A 329 -7.33 -5.51 -19.60
N VAL A 330 -7.45 -4.80 -20.72
CA VAL A 330 -6.68 -5.06 -21.95
C VAL A 330 -5.79 -3.85 -22.23
N PHE A 331 -4.48 -4.08 -22.24
CA PHE A 331 -3.47 -3.05 -22.47
C PHE A 331 -3.17 -2.92 -23.97
N ASP A 332 -2.91 -1.70 -24.42
CA ASP A 332 -2.46 -1.43 -25.80
C ASP A 332 -1.10 -2.06 -26.09
N ASN A 333 -0.23 -2.16 -25.08
CA ASN A 333 1.08 -2.80 -25.16
C ASN A 333 1.26 -3.82 -24.02
N PRO A 334 1.90 -4.96 -24.27
CA PRO A 334 2.12 -5.98 -23.23
C PRO A 334 2.83 -5.42 -22.00
N GLN A 335 2.34 -5.79 -20.82
CA GLN A 335 2.89 -5.41 -19.53
C GLN A 335 3.74 -6.53 -18.94
N ARG A 336 4.90 -6.14 -18.41
CA ARG A 336 5.85 -7.10 -17.84
C ARG A 336 5.42 -7.55 -16.44
N ALA A 337 5.36 -8.85 -16.23
CA ALA A 337 5.16 -9.47 -14.92
C ALA A 337 3.87 -8.98 -14.24
N ILE A 338 2.74 -9.19 -14.88
CA ILE A 338 1.43 -9.06 -14.26
C ILE A 338 1.35 -10.11 -13.13
N THR A 339 1.22 -9.65 -11.89
CA THR A 339 1.45 -10.48 -10.72
C THR A 339 0.16 -10.66 -9.93
N PRO A 340 -0.37 -11.89 -9.79
CA PRO A 340 -1.54 -12.16 -8.95
C PRO A 340 -1.33 -11.69 -7.50
N GLY A 341 -2.37 -11.08 -6.92
CA GLY A 341 -2.34 -10.49 -5.59
C GLY A 341 -1.85 -9.03 -5.53
N GLN A 342 -1.17 -8.53 -6.58
CA GLN A 342 -0.91 -7.09 -6.72
C GLN A 342 -2.20 -6.36 -7.11
N SER A 343 -2.22 -5.04 -6.92
CA SER A 343 -3.35 -4.24 -7.37
C SER A 343 -3.14 -3.72 -8.79
N VAL A 344 -4.25 -3.54 -9.51
CA VAL A 344 -4.32 -2.69 -10.70
C VAL A 344 -5.13 -1.44 -10.35
N VAL A 345 -4.58 -0.26 -10.64
CA VAL A 345 -5.24 1.03 -10.37
C VAL A 345 -5.45 1.79 -11.68
N PHE A 346 -6.65 2.31 -11.84
CA PHE A 346 -7.12 2.98 -13.05
C PHE A 346 -7.11 4.49 -12.87
N TYR A 347 -6.62 5.20 -13.87
CA TYR A 347 -6.50 6.66 -13.87
C TYR A 347 -7.13 7.27 -15.13
N ASP A 348 -7.77 8.42 -14.95
CA ASP A 348 -8.16 9.35 -16.02
C ASP A 348 -7.43 10.67 -15.74
N GLY A 349 -6.37 10.95 -16.48
CA GLY A 349 -5.48 12.06 -16.20
C GLY A 349 -4.83 11.96 -14.82
N ASP A 350 -5.15 12.89 -13.93
CA ASP A 350 -4.72 12.91 -12.53
C ASP A 350 -5.72 12.26 -11.55
N ILE A 351 -6.91 11.89 -12.02
CA ILE A 351 -7.99 11.34 -11.20
C ILE A 351 -7.84 9.82 -11.10
N VAL A 352 -7.95 9.29 -9.90
CA VAL A 352 -8.11 7.86 -9.66
C VAL A 352 -9.55 7.47 -9.99
N VAL A 353 -9.73 6.65 -11.02
CA VAL A 353 -11.03 6.09 -11.37
C VAL A 353 -11.44 5.02 -10.37
N GLY A 354 -10.51 4.16 -10.02
CA GLY A 354 -10.67 3.05 -9.09
C GLY A 354 -9.54 2.03 -9.26
N GLY A 355 -9.78 0.82 -8.82
CA GLY A 355 -8.83 -0.28 -8.95
C GLY A 355 -9.37 -1.59 -8.40
N GLY A 356 -8.54 -2.62 -8.44
CA GLY A 356 -8.86 -3.95 -7.92
C GLY A 356 -7.61 -4.78 -7.69
N THR A 357 -7.81 -6.00 -7.22
CA THR A 357 -6.73 -6.99 -7.01
C THR A 357 -6.62 -7.89 -8.24
N ILE A 358 -5.42 -8.12 -8.75
CA ILE A 358 -5.13 -8.96 -9.91
C ILE A 358 -5.33 -10.44 -9.52
N LEU A 359 -6.11 -11.18 -10.35
CA LEU A 359 -6.35 -12.63 -10.21
C LEU A 359 -5.14 -13.45 -10.62
#